data_c0d237c4e74bd4a0cf9cfad8d4bb25ea
#
_entry.id   c0d237c4e74bd4a0cf9cfad8d4bb25ea
#
_cell.length_a   1.000
_cell.length_b   1.000
_cell.length_c   1.000
_cell.angle_alpha   90.00
_cell.angle_beta   90.00
_cell.angle_gamma   90.00
#
_symmetry.space_group_name_H-M   'P 1'
#
loop_
_entity.id
_entity.type
_entity.pdbx_description
1 polymer ?
#
loop_
_entity_poly.entity_id
_entity_poly.type
_entity_poly.pdbx_seq_one_letter_code
_entity_poly.pdbx_strand_id
1 'polypeptide(L)'
;MINPKHNPVEWALLVDELSEAHEHLGALISKLGSASEYDEEWLRVDMGHLMAHLNRAWARRNCARSLTDEEWEKFREYPQDLRPIA
;
A
#
# COMPACT_ATOMS: atom_id res chain seq x y z
N MET A 1 1.22 -4.81 17.92
CA MET A 1 0.66 -5.00 16.58
C MET A 1 -0.70 -5.68 16.69
N ILE A 2 -1.64 -5.37 15.80
CA ILE A 2 -2.88 -6.12 15.69
C ILE A 2 -2.61 -7.58 15.33
N ASN A 3 -3.57 -8.46 15.54
CA ASN A 3 -3.44 -9.88 15.20
C ASN A 3 -4.77 -10.43 14.70
N PRO A 4 -4.76 -11.54 13.93
CA PRO A 4 -5.99 -12.06 13.31
C PRO A 4 -7.01 -12.62 14.31
N LYS A 5 -6.57 -13.01 15.50
CA LYS A 5 -7.47 -13.57 16.51
C LYS A 5 -8.31 -12.49 17.20
N HIS A 6 -7.66 -11.40 17.59
CA HIS A 6 -8.31 -10.32 18.35
C HIS A 6 -8.81 -9.18 17.48
N ASN A 7 -8.24 -9.01 16.28
CA ASN A 7 -8.57 -7.93 15.37
C ASN A 7 -8.80 -8.46 13.95
N PRO A 8 -9.78 -9.38 13.76
CA PRO A 8 -9.94 -10.05 12.46
C PRO A 8 -10.28 -9.09 11.31
N VAL A 9 -11.11 -8.08 11.56
CA VAL A 9 -11.49 -7.11 10.53
C VAL A 9 -10.29 -6.23 10.16
N GLU A 10 -9.62 -5.67 11.15
CA GLU A 10 -8.47 -4.79 10.95
C GLU A 10 -7.31 -5.54 10.31
N TRP A 11 -7.13 -6.80 10.68
CA TRP A 11 -6.15 -7.67 10.05
C TRP A 11 -6.45 -7.89 8.57
N ALA A 12 -7.72 -8.18 8.24
CA ALA A 12 -8.16 -8.34 6.86
C ALA A 12 -7.93 -7.08 6.03
N LEU A 13 -8.19 -5.90 6.61
CA LEU A 13 -7.96 -4.62 5.93
C LEU A 13 -6.48 -4.37 5.67
N LEU A 14 -5.60 -4.76 6.58
CA LEU A 14 -4.15 -4.69 6.35
C LEU A 14 -3.74 -5.61 5.22
N VAL A 15 -4.22 -6.85 5.22
CA VAL A 15 -3.94 -7.82 4.15
C VAL A 15 -4.48 -7.31 2.81
N ASP A 16 -5.66 -6.68 2.80
CA ASP A 16 -6.24 -6.10 1.58
C ASP A 16 -5.34 -5.02 0.98
N GLU A 17 -4.73 -4.16 1.81
CA GLU A 17 -3.77 -3.17 1.31
C GLU A 17 -2.59 -3.85 0.61
N LEU A 18 -2.07 -4.92 1.18
CA LEU A 18 -0.96 -5.67 0.57
C LEU A 18 -1.41 -6.40 -0.70
N SER A 19 -2.63 -6.94 -0.72
CA SER A 19 -3.18 -7.60 -1.90
C SER A 19 -3.39 -6.61 -3.05
N GLU A 20 -3.86 -5.41 -2.75
CA GLU A 20 -3.99 -4.33 -3.74
C GLU A 20 -2.63 -3.90 -4.27
N ALA A 21 -1.63 -3.76 -3.39
CA ALA A 21 -0.25 -3.47 -3.79
C ALA A 21 0.29 -4.56 -4.73
N HIS A 22 0.00 -5.81 -4.44
CA HIS A 22 0.41 -6.94 -5.27
C HIS A 22 -0.22 -6.87 -6.66
N GLU A 23 -1.51 -6.57 -6.75
CA GLU A 23 -2.20 -6.40 -8.04
C GLU A 23 -1.62 -5.24 -8.85
N HIS A 24 -1.39 -4.10 -8.22
CA HIS A 24 -0.80 -2.92 -8.88
C HIS A 24 0.62 -3.20 -9.35
N LEU A 25 1.41 -3.91 -8.54
CA LEU A 25 2.77 -4.27 -8.92
C LEU A 25 2.77 -5.23 -10.12
N GLY A 26 1.90 -6.24 -10.12
CA GLY A 26 1.76 -7.16 -11.24
C GLY A 26 1.34 -6.46 -12.53
N ALA A 27 0.37 -5.55 -12.44
CA ALA A 27 -0.08 -4.75 -13.58
C ALA A 27 1.05 -3.85 -14.11
N LEU A 28 1.82 -3.23 -13.22
CA LEU A 28 2.96 -2.40 -13.60
C LEU A 28 4.03 -3.20 -14.34
N ILE A 29 4.39 -4.36 -13.82
CA ILE A 29 5.36 -5.25 -14.46
C ILE A 29 4.89 -5.62 -15.87
N SER A 30 3.61 -5.96 -16.02
CA SER A 30 3.03 -6.29 -17.34
C SER A 30 3.08 -5.12 -18.31
N LYS A 31 2.76 -3.92 -17.84
CA LYS A 31 2.84 -2.69 -18.66
C LYS A 31 4.26 -2.45 -19.16
N LEU A 32 5.24 -2.52 -18.28
CA LEU A 32 6.64 -2.29 -18.63
C LEU A 32 7.18 -3.36 -19.56
N GLY A 33 6.71 -4.60 -19.43
CA GLY A 33 7.14 -5.73 -20.27
C GLY A 33 6.57 -5.70 -21.67
N SER A 34 5.45 -5.00 -21.91
CA SER A 34 4.75 -5.00 -23.21
C SER A 34 4.59 -3.62 -23.83
N ALA A 35 4.85 -2.55 -23.08
CA ALA A 35 4.63 -1.20 -23.55
C ALA A 35 5.73 -0.75 -24.52
N SER A 36 5.32 -0.15 -25.65
CA SER A 36 6.24 0.54 -26.55
C SER A 36 6.36 2.03 -26.20
N GLU A 37 5.38 2.56 -25.47
CA GLU A 37 5.32 3.96 -25.06
C GLU A 37 4.85 4.04 -23.61
N TYR A 38 5.82 4.05 -22.71
CA TYR A 38 5.55 4.18 -21.27
C TYR A 38 6.60 5.15 -20.72
N ASP A 39 6.15 6.29 -20.20
CA ASP A 39 7.06 7.36 -19.79
C ASP A 39 7.14 7.50 -18.25
N GLU A 40 8.02 8.39 -17.82
CA GLU A 40 8.26 8.63 -16.40
C GLU A 40 7.02 9.13 -15.66
N GLU A 41 6.13 9.89 -16.31
CA GLU A 41 4.91 10.38 -15.68
C GLU A 41 3.94 9.24 -15.35
N TRP A 42 3.81 8.26 -16.25
CA TRP A 42 3.03 7.07 -15.99
C TRP A 42 3.64 6.24 -14.87
N LEU A 43 4.96 6.09 -14.87
CA LEU A 43 5.66 5.35 -13.83
C LEU A 43 5.49 6.02 -12.48
N ARG A 44 5.54 7.35 -12.44
CA ARG A 44 5.33 8.12 -11.19
C ARG A 44 3.96 7.84 -10.59
N VAL A 45 2.92 7.87 -11.41
CA VAL A 45 1.53 7.61 -10.97
C VAL A 45 1.38 6.17 -10.48
N ASP A 46 1.85 5.21 -11.27
CA ASP A 46 1.71 3.79 -10.91
C ASP A 46 2.53 3.43 -9.67
N MET A 47 3.76 3.93 -9.56
CA MET A 47 4.59 3.73 -8.37
C MET A 47 3.99 4.41 -7.15
N GLY A 48 3.50 5.63 -7.30
CA GLY A 48 2.86 6.36 -6.20
C GLY A 48 1.64 5.64 -5.67
N HIS A 49 0.83 5.07 -6.54
CA HIS A 49 -0.35 4.30 -6.14
C HIS A 49 0.05 3.02 -5.40
N LEU A 50 1.04 2.31 -5.89
CA LEU A 50 1.60 1.13 -5.23
C LEU A 50 2.11 1.48 -3.83
N MET A 51 2.90 2.54 -3.71
CA MET A 51 3.46 2.97 -2.43
C MET A 51 2.39 3.42 -1.44
N ALA A 52 1.29 4.02 -1.91
CA ALA A 52 0.18 4.40 -1.03
C ALA A 52 -0.40 3.18 -0.32
N HIS A 53 -0.60 2.07 -1.02
CA HIS A 53 -1.09 0.83 -0.41
C HIS A 53 -0.08 0.26 0.60
N LEU A 54 1.19 0.23 0.26
CA LEU A 54 2.24 -0.25 1.18
C LEU A 54 2.34 0.62 2.42
N ASN A 55 2.27 1.93 2.26
CA ASN A 55 2.32 2.87 3.38
C ASN A 55 1.12 2.71 4.32
N ARG A 56 -0.08 2.52 3.76
CA ARG A 56 -1.28 2.27 4.56
C ARG A 56 -1.21 0.94 5.29
N ALA A 57 -0.66 -0.10 4.67
CA ALA A 57 -0.47 -1.38 5.35
C ALA A 57 0.40 -1.22 6.60
N TRP A 58 1.52 -0.52 6.48
CA TRP A 58 2.39 -0.24 7.61
C TRP A 58 1.67 0.55 8.70
N ALA A 59 0.97 1.62 8.31
CA ALA A 59 0.22 2.47 9.24
C ALA A 59 -0.88 1.71 9.99
N ARG A 60 -1.49 0.70 9.35
CA ARG A 60 -2.54 -0.12 9.95
C ARG A 60 -2.06 -1.12 10.99
N ARG A 61 -0.76 -1.39 11.08
CA ARG A 61 -0.21 -2.46 11.92
C ARG A 61 -0.62 -2.41 13.40
N ASN A 62 -0.92 -1.22 13.91
CA ASN A 62 -1.35 -1.01 15.30
C ASN A 62 -2.76 -0.42 15.41
N CYS A 63 -3.51 -0.34 14.31
CA CYS A 63 -4.84 0.23 14.29
C CYS A 63 -5.88 -0.84 14.61
N ALA A 64 -6.41 -0.81 15.84
CA ALA A 64 -7.41 -1.78 16.30
C ALA A 64 -8.85 -1.25 16.12
N ARG A 65 -9.04 -0.26 15.27
CA ARG A 65 -10.33 0.38 14.98
C ARG A 65 -10.40 0.83 13.53
N SER A 66 -11.58 1.23 13.10
CA SER A 66 -11.77 1.81 11.76
C SER A 66 -11.00 3.12 11.64
N LEU A 67 -10.48 3.38 10.44
CA LEU A 67 -9.82 4.65 10.13
C LEU A 67 -10.86 5.72 9.85
N THR A 68 -10.56 6.95 10.24
CA THR A 68 -11.28 8.13 9.75
C THR A 68 -10.82 8.41 8.32
N ASP A 69 -11.59 9.24 7.59
CA ASP A 69 -11.22 9.65 6.24
C ASP A 69 -9.89 10.42 6.24
N GLU A 70 -9.65 11.24 7.27
CA GLU A 70 -8.40 11.97 7.43
C GLU A 70 -7.21 11.04 7.64
N GLU A 71 -7.39 10.02 8.48
CA GLU A 71 -6.34 9.02 8.72
C GLU A 71 -6.06 8.22 7.46
N TRP A 72 -7.09 7.84 6.71
CA TRP A 72 -6.93 7.10 5.47
C TRP A 72 -6.09 7.88 4.45
N GLU A 73 -6.35 9.19 4.32
CA GLU A 73 -5.57 10.10 3.47
C GLU A 73 -4.14 10.25 3.97
N LYS A 74 -3.96 10.45 5.28
CA LYS A 74 -2.64 10.65 5.87
C LYS A 74 -1.77 9.40 5.80
N PHE A 75 -2.35 8.22 5.96
CA PHE A 75 -1.61 6.96 6.04
C PHE A 75 -1.00 6.54 4.70
N ARG A 76 -1.34 7.21 3.61
CA ARG A 76 -0.67 6.99 2.32
C ARG A 76 0.73 7.61 2.27
N GLU A 77 1.06 8.51 3.20
CA GLU A 77 2.36 9.17 3.23
C GLU A 77 3.47 8.21 3.63
N TYR A 78 4.68 8.49 3.18
CA TYR A 78 5.83 7.67 3.54
C TYR A 78 6.06 7.69 5.04
N PRO A 79 6.18 6.52 5.68
CA PRO A 79 6.42 6.46 7.12
C PRO A 79 7.83 6.95 7.46
N GLN A 80 7.93 7.64 8.59
CA GLN A 80 9.23 8.11 9.10
C GLN A 80 9.91 7.07 10.00
N ASP A 81 9.17 6.05 10.41
CA ASP A 81 9.61 5.00 11.32
C ASP A 81 9.88 3.66 10.64
N LEU A 82 9.94 3.64 9.31
CA LEU A 82 10.26 2.47 8.53
C LEU A 82 11.31 2.83 7.49
N ARG A 83 12.45 2.14 7.54
CA ARG A 83 13.55 2.36 6.60
C ARG A 83 13.76 1.15 5.71
N PRO A 84 14.19 1.36 4.46
CA PRO A 84 14.63 0.26 3.61
C PRO A 84 15.78 -0.50 4.29
N ILE A 85 15.77 -1.82 4.16
CA ILE A 85 16.77 -2.67 4.83
C ILE A 85 17.85 -3.17 3.87
N ALA A 86 17.49 -3.40 2.62
CA ALA A 86 18.43 -3.95 1.63
C ALA A 86 18.94 -2.92 0.66
#